data_8ad89a216a81af692498eda4eb83d508
#
_entry.id   8ad89a216a81af692498eda4eb83d508
#
_cell.length_a   1.000
_cell.length_b   1.000
_cell.length_c   1.000
_cell.angle_alpha   90.00
_cell.angle_beta   90.00
_cell.angle_gamma   90.00
#
_symmetry.space_group_name_H-M   'P 1'
#
loop_
_entity.id
_entity.type
_entity.pdbx_description
1 polymer ?
#
loop_
_entity_poly.entity_id
_entity_poly.type
_entity_poly.pdbx_seq_one_letter_code
_entity_poly.pdbx_strand_id
1 'polypeptide(L)'
;MITLKRRWSVPLAASLLAAVAIAPITAAHARTGAAPLAEGLAVPSVTEPRLAYSQDFSGAGLPEGFTAVEGDWKVENGRLYGTSTSTGQLSRVTFGPHLTSYRFEATVRFENVLNAARWSAMALDIQPKGGVPFWIATMRSGTKATNGLEFAERTAANGWNVTDTASAPSDAGTGTDVRVAVEVHGKKAAWYFNGQKMMETNRLVRTETGILGLVANGSTVSYDDIKVTELPDTESLLVRPGEQPAVIAHRGLSSVIPENTLQALLSGGRSGADWIEMDVNTSKDGVPVVIHDNTVDRVTGGTGDVSMLTSEYIAGLEAGSWFSPAYAGAKVPTLAEFLDQTDTEGSGLLLEVKGPETREEVERTIDMLRDRGMFNQTILQSFDTNVLRYAREYAPELRLGLLRGALDADVVAAAKQNGAVTYNPSWSALAARPAAIKELHDAGIAVMPYTVDSPQQWKTMTDAGVDGIITNRAGALVGFQSAIPSAPAPPAPTVSFRGKLEGATLGRGDAVVPGLSTGNAESTVITLDGKPFAEGDAVEANAMTAGPHTLSATASGPGGEATASITFTVRASKAGLYALLVADGVDAKVRDKLLKYIDAERWQETAAEAEAAAGKGLPAGLAAVIAVDARALAG
;
A
#
# COMPACT_ATOMS: atom_id res chain seq x y z
N MET A 1 23.14 12.77 67.48
CA MET A 1 24.31 11.91 67.61
C MET A 1 24.13 10.81 66.60
N ILE A 2 24.86 10.71 65.59
CA ILE A 2 26.21 10.61 65.13
C ILE A 2 26.23 10.98 63.63
N THR A 3 27.06 11.98 63.33
CA THR A 3 27.44 12.41 61.98
C THR A 3 28.46 11.45 61.38
N LEU A 4 28.30 11.14 60.07
CA LEU A 4 29.43 10.60 59.27
C LEU A 4 29.40 11.24 57.88
N LYS A 5 30.28 12.24 57.71
CA LYS A 5 30.71 12.80 56.44
C LYS A 5 31.71 11.84 55.82
N ARG A 6 31.48 11.40 54.57
CA ARG A 6 32.56 10.89 53.70
C ARG A 6 32.79 11.84 52.53
N ARG A 7 33.96 12.44 52.52
CA ARG A 7 34.56 13.18 51.39
C ARG A 7 35.15 12.17 50.41
N TRP A 8 34.88 12.34 49.16
CA TRP A 8 35.64 11.71 48.07
C TRP A 8 36.39 12.81 47.32
N SER A 9 37.70 12.71 47.29
CA SER A 9 38.67 13.54 46.57
C SER A 9 38.85 12.97 45.16
N VAL A 10 38.73 13.86 44.13
CA VAL A 10 39.04 13.57 42.75
C VAL A 10 40.47 14.06 42.46
N PRO A 11 41.35 13.27 41.81
CA PRO A 11 42.63 13.79 41.36
C PRO A 11 42.52 14.53 40.04
N LEU A 12 43.10 15.73 39.96
CA LEU A 12 43.36 16.48 38.75
C LEU A 12 44.39 15.74 37.88
N ALA A 13 44.04 15.44 36.64
CA ALA A 13 45.01 15.08 35.60
C ALA A 13 45.24 16.31 34.72
N ALA A 14 46.50 16.72 34.66
CA ALA A 14 46.98 17.83 33.83
C ALA A 14 47.05 17.39 32.35
N SER A 15 46.36 18.11 31.47
CA SER A 15 46.49 17.92 30.00
C SER A 15 47.47 18.94 29.42
N LEU A 16 48.47 18.43 28.75
CA LEU A 16 49.42 19.22 27.93
C LEU A 16 48.67 19.79 26.72
N LEU A 17 48.72 21.12 26.51
CA LEU A 17 48.40 21.77 25.27
C LEU A 17 49.59 21.64 24.31
N ALA A 18 49.36 20.99 23.16
CA ALA A 18 50.24 21.08 22.01
C ALA A 18 49.65 22.12 21.03
N ALA A 19 50.33 23.23 20.81
CA ALA A 19 49.97 24.23 19.84
C ALA A 19 50.39 23.77 18.42
N VAL A 20 49.43 23.60 17.53
CA VAL A 20 49.67 23.37 16.09
C VAL A 20 49.41 24.68 15.38
N ALA A 21 50.49 25.20 14.73
CA ALA A 21 50.44 26.40 13.91
C ALA A 21 49.69 26.10 12.59
N ILE A 22 48.64 26.88 12.27
CA ILE A 22 47.92 26.84 11.01
C ILE A 22 48.50 27.90 10.07
N ALA A 23 49.10 27.46 8.96
CA ALA A 23 49.47 28.33 7.85
C ALA A 23 48.26 28.50 6.89
N PRO A 24 48.04 29.65 6.28
CA PRO A 24 46.95 29.84 5.34
C PRO A 24 47.24 29.20 3.99
N ILE A 25 46.39 28.29 3.56
CA ILE A 25 46.41 27.74 2.20
C ILE A 25 45.46 28.60 1.34
N THR A 26 46.04 29.34 0.40
CA THR A 26 45.29 29.97 -0.68
C THR A 26 44.89 28.91 -1.70
N ALA A 27 43.61 28.61 -1.81
CA ALA A 27 43.10 27.68 -2.82
C ALA A 27 42.82 28.42 -4.12
N ALA A 28 43.58 28.09 -5.15
CA ALA A 28 43.25 28.45 -6.53
C ALA A 28 42.12 27.53 -7.03
N HIS A 29 41.02 28.13 -7.49
CA HIS A 29 39.92 27.40 -8.11
C HIS A 29 40.29 26.96 -9.52
N ALA A 30 40.62 25.69 -9.70
CA ALA A 30 40.58 25.04 -11.01
C ALA A 30 39.20 24.32 -11.14
N ARG A 31 38.34 24.85 -12.00
CA ARG A 31 37.14 24.16 -12.46
C ARG A 31 37.56 22.98 -13.34
N THR A 32 37.56 21.77 -12.78
CA THR A 32 37.52 20.54 -13.58
C THR A 32 36.05 20.13 -13.69
N GLY A 33 35.60 20.02 -14.94
CA GLY A 33 34.23 19.58 -15.23
C GLY A 33 33.96 18.21 -14.61
N ALA A 34 32.96 18.13 -13.77
CA ALA A 34 32.39 16.88 -13.33
C ALA A 34 31.70 16.21 -14.53
N ALA A 35 32.06 14.97 -14.82
CA ALA A 35 31.30 14.12 -15.73
C ALA A 35 29.88 13.97 -15.15
N PRO A 36 28.84 13.91 -16.02
CA PRO A 36 27.48 13.66 -15.51
C PRO A 36 27.47 12.31 -14.81
N LEU A 37 27.03 12.32 -13.56
CA LEU A 37 26.66 11.09 -12.83
C LEU A 37 25.63 10.38 -13.70
N ALA A 38 25.87 9.10 -13.94
CA ALA A 38 24.92 8.24 -14.62
C ALA A 38 23.53 8.42 -13.97
N GLU A 39 22.54 8.78 -14.81
CA GLU A 39 21.15 8.78 -14.41
C GLU A 39 20.84 7.40 -13.83
N GLY A 40 20.71 7.35 -12.50
CA GLY A 40 20.09 6.22 -11.85
C GLY A 40 18.69 6.08 -12.46
N LEU A 41 18.41 4.95 -13.10
CA LEU A 41 17.09 4.61 -13.58
C LEU A 41 16.15 4.76 -12.38
N ALA A 42 15.35 5.83 -12.36
CA ALA A 42 14.27 5.99 -11.41
C ALA A 42 13.37 4.76 -11.57
N VAL A 43 13.25 3.97 -10.52
CA VAL A 43 12.25 2.89 -10.49
C VAL A 43 10.91 3.59 -10.68
N PRO A 44 10.11 3.25 -11.73
CA PRO A 44 8.83 3.90 -11.95
C PRO A 44 7.97 3.70 -10.69
N SER A 45 7.48 4.78 -10.11
CA SER A 45 6.52 4.70 -9.00
C SER A 45 5.29 3.94 -9.48
N VAL A 46 4.86 2.95 -8.71
CA VAL A 46 3.63 2.21 -8.98
C VAL A 46 2.45 3.14 -8.69
N THR A 47 1.69 3.49 -9.72
CA THR A 47 0.52 4.38 -9.60
C THR A 47 -0.80 3.62 -9.50
N GLU A 48 -0.81 2.35 -9.90
CA GLU A 48 -1.97 1.45 -9.88
C GLU A 48 -1.53 0.08 -9.35
N PRO A 49 -2.40 -0.66 -8.64
CA PRO A 49 -2.08 -2.01 -8.16
C PRO A 49 -1.67 -2.93 -9.32
N ARG A 50 -0.55 -3.62 -9.18
CA ARG A 50 0.01 -4.49 -10.19
C ARG A 50 0.32 -5.88 -9.62
N LEU A 51 -0.11 -6.95 -10.32
CA LEU A 51 0.28 -8.31 -9.95
C LEU A 51 1.80 -8.45 -10.06
N ALA A 52 2.47 -8.64 -8.93
CA ALA A 52 3.91 -8.82 -8.84
C ALA A 52 4.31 -10.30 -8.87
N TYR A 53 3.47 -11.17 -8.29
CA TYR A 53 3.73 -12.60 -8.20
C TYR A 53 2.44 -13.39 -7.96
N SER A 54 2.33 -14.59 -8.56
CA SER A 54 1.28 -15.55 -8.23
C SER A 54 1.77 -16.98 -8.37
N GLN A 55 1.22 -17.91 -7.56
CA GLN A 55 1.56 -19.33 -7.60
C GLN A 55 0.40 -20.19 -7.11
N ASP A 56 0.01 -21.17 -7.93
CA ASP A 56 -1.06 -22.15 -7.68
C ASP A 56 -0.55 -23.57 -7.42
N PHE A 57 0.77 -23.75 -7.40
CA PHE A 57 1.46 -25.01 -7.15
C PHE A 57 1.02 -26.18 -8.05
N SER A 58 0.50 -25.91 -9.24
CA SER A 58 0.12 -26.94 -10.22
C SER A 58 1.30 -27.71 -10.82
N GLY A 59 2.52 -27.16 -10.70
CA GLY A 59 3.77 -27.78 -11.15
C GLY A 59 4.34 -28.80 -10.17
N ALA A 60 5.29 -29.60 -10.61
CA ALA A 60 6.02 -30.55 -9.77
C ALA A 60 7.25 -29.91 -9.12
N GLY A 61 7.45 -30.11 -7.81
CA GLY A 61 8.57 -29.58 -7.04
C GLY A 61 8.41 -28.12 -6.61
N LEU A 62 9.41 -27.58 -5.90
CA LEU A 62 9.38 -26.19 -5.50
C LEU A 62 9.44 -25.28 -6.74
N PRO A 63 8.56 -24.27 -6.84
CA PRO A 63 8.58 -23.36 -7.97
C PRO A 63 9.89 -22.57 -8.08
N GLU A 64 10.19 -22.09 -9.28
CA GLU A 64 11.32 -21.19 -9.48
C GLU A 64 11.19 -19.94 -8.58
N GLY A 65 12.29 -19.54 -7.97
CA GLY A 65 12.34 -18.42 -7.02
C GLY A 65 12.02 -18.80 -5.58
N PHE A 66 11.54 -20.03 -5.29
CA PHE A 66 11.39 -20.52 -3.93
C PHE A 66 12.70 -21.10 -3.40
N THR A 67 13.05 -20.71 -2.18
CA THR A 67 14.22 -21.23 -1.45
C THR A 67 13.79 -21.78 -0.10
N ALA A 68 13.86 -23.11 0.08
CA ALA A 68 13.69 -23.74 1.39
C ALA A 68 14.92 -23.40 2.25
N VAL A 69 14.73 -22.57 3.25
CA VAL A 69 15.80 -22.09 4.12
C VAL A 69 15.98 -23.00 5.33
N GLU A 70 14.87 -23.51 5.86
CA GLU A 70 14.85 -24.37 7.04
C GLU A 70 13.62 -25.28 6.98
N GLY A 71 13.75 -26.51 7.47
CA GLY A 71 12.67 -27.48 7.54
C GLY A 71 12.42 -28.19 6.21
N ASP A 72 11.29 -28.90 6.15
CA ASP A 72 10.91 -29.73 5.01
C ASP A 72 9.78 -29.06 4.19
N TRP A 73 10.06 -28.83 2.90
CA TRP A 73 9.15 -28.17 1.99
C TRP A 73 8.99 -29.00 0.72
N LYS A 74 7.73 -29.26 0.33
CA LYS A 74 7.40 -30.02 -0.89
C LYS A 74 6.12 -29.52 -1.51
N VAL A 75 6.00 -29.67 -2.83
CA VAL A 75 4.73 -29.51 -3.54
C VAL A 75 4.12 -30.90 -3.74
N GLU A 76 2.88 -31.04 -3.34
CA GLU A 76 2.11 -32.28 -3.45
C GLU A 76 0.63 -31.94 -3.62
N ASN A 77 -0.10 -32.64 -4.49
CA ASN A 77 -1.53 -32.44 -4.74
C ASN A 77 -1.92 -30.98 -5.01
N GLY A 78 -1.12 -30.23 -5.76
CA GLY A 78 -1.37 -28.84 -6.10
C GLY A 78 -1.23 -27.85 -4.93
N ARG A 79 -0.51 -28.21 -3.86
CA ARG A 79 -0.27 -27.34 -2.70
C ARG A 79 1.18 -27.41 -2.25
N LEU A 80 1.66 -26.33 -1.67
CA LEU A 80 2.97 -26.26 -1.01
C LEU A 80 2.83 -26.67 0.46
N TYR A 81 3.54 -27.71 0.89
CA TYR A 81 3.56 -28.18 2.27
C TYR A 81 4.84 -27.75 2.98
N GLY A 82 4.69 -27.12 4.14
CA GLY A 82 5.76 -26.82 5.08
C GLY A 82 5.57 -27.59 6.38
N THR A 83 6.60 -28.35 6.82
CA THR A 83 6.49 -29.19 8.02
C THR A 83 7.53 -28.81 9.07
N SER A 84 7.06 -28.56 10.29
CA SER A 84 7.84 -28.39 11.51
C SER A 84 7.35 -29.39 12.56
N THR A 85 8.20 -30.32 12.96
CA THR A 85 7.86 -31.39 13.90
C THR A 85 8.07 -31.03 15.37
N SER A 86 8.62 -29.83 15.66
CA SER A 86 8.89 -29.39 17.02
C SER A 86 8.60 -27.90 17.20
N THR A 87 8.47 -27.47 18.45
CA THR A 87 8.27 -26.06 18.80
C THR A 87 9.56 -25.24 18.80
N GLY A 88 10.70 -25.90 18.85
CA GLY A 88 12.02 -25.27 18.87
C GLY A 88 12.62 -25.05 17.49
N GLN A 89 12.01 -25.62 16.45
CA GLN A 89 12.48 -25.50 15.07
C GLN A 89 11.40 -24.87 14.20
N LEU A 90 11.81 -23.97 13.30
CA LEU A 90 10.95 -23.41 12.28
C LEU A 90 11.10 -24.20 10.98
N SER A 91 10.07 -24.18 10.14
CA SER A 91 10.19 -24.46 8.72
C SER A 91 9.97 -23.16 7.98
N ARG A 92 10.92 -22.75 7.13
CA ARG A 92 10.91 -21.45 6.44
C ARG A 92 11.23 -21.62 4.97
N VAL A 93 10.44 -20.99 4.12
CA VAL A 93 10.69 -20.83 2.70
C VAL A 93 10.60 -19.36 2.34
N THR A 94 11.47 -18.89 1.46
CA THR A 94 11.49 -17.50 0.97
C THR A 94 11.22 -17.47 -0.53
N PHE A 95 10.60 -16.39 -1.02
CA PHE A 95 10.26 -16.22 -2.43
C PHE A 95 9.92 -14.76 -2.76
N GLY A 96 9.76 -14.49 -4.04
CA GLY A 96 9.24 -13.21 -4.56
C GLY A 96 10.26 -12.09 -4.60
N PRO A 97 9.88 -10.93 -5.13
CA PRO A 97 10.72 -9.74 -5.19
C PRO A 97 10.73 -8.98 -3.84
N HIS A 98 11.67 -8.04 -3.71
CA HIS A 98 11.57 -6.97 -2.72
C HIS A 98 10.50 -5.97 -3.15
N LEU A 99 9.58 -5.62 -2.24
CA LEU A 99 8.48 -4.67 -2.48
C LEU A 99 8.33 -3.75 -1.27
N THR A 100 8.08 -2.46 -1.51
CA THR A 100 7.84 -1.46 -0.46
C THR A 100 6.41 -1.48 0.03
N SER A 101 5.47 -1.53 -0.92
CA SER A 101 4.03 -1.54 -0.68
C SER A 101 3.42 -2.70 -1.45
N TYR A 102 2.70 -3.57 -0.77
CA TYR A 102 2.14 -4.77 -1.39
C TYR A 102 0.99 -5.37 -0.57
N ARG A 103 0.16 -6.15 -1.25
CA ARG A 103 -0.79 -7.08 -0.63
C ARG A 103 -0.35 -8.50 -0.94
N PHE A 104 -0.07 -9.27 0.10
CA PHE A 104 0.32 -10.67 0.05
C PHE A 104 -0.82 -11.53 0.56
N GLU A 105 -1.34 -12.42 -0.27
CA GLU A 105 -2.49 -13.29 -0.01
C GLU A 105 -2.11 -14.75 -0.17
N ALA A 106 -2.75 -15.62 0.61
CA ALA A 106 -2.62 -17.06 0.47
C ALA A 106 -3.86 -17.79 1.00
N THR A 107 -4.14 -18.97 0.46
CA THR A 107 -5.03 -19.96 1.07
C THR A 107 -4.19 -20.89 1.94
N VAL A 108 -4.47 -20.94 3.24
CA VAL A 108 -3.69 -21.68 4.25
C VAL A 108 -4.55 -22.75 4.90
N ARG A 109 -3.99 -23.96 5.05
CA ARG A 109 -4.63 -25.06 5.78
C ARG A 109 -3.65 -25.70 6.74
N PHE A 110 -4.02 -25.83 8.00
CA PHE A 110 -3.32 -26.69 8.92
C PHE A 110 -3.71 -28.16 8.66
N GLU A 111 -2.76 -28.96 8.21
CA GLU A 111 -2.96 -30.38 8.00
C GLU A 111 -2.81 -31.16 9.33
N ASN A 112 -1.82 -30.77 10.13
CA ASN A 112 -1.58 -31.31 11.45
C ASN A 112 -0.94 -30.26 12.37
N VAL A 113 -1.23 -30.31 13.65
CA VAL A 113 -0.67 -29.43 14.66
C VAL A 113 -0.35 -30.20 15.96
N LEU A 114 0.75 -29.86 16.61
CA LEU A 114 1.08 -30.43 17.91
C LEU A 114 0.06 -30.04 18.99
N ASN A 115 -0.49 -28.83 18.91
CA ASN A 115 -1.60 -28.32 19.72
C ASN A 115 -2.14 -27.01 19.12
N ALA A 116 -3.27 -26.48 19.64
CA ALA A 116 -3.94 -25.30 19.12
C ALA A 116 -3.11 -23.99 19.17
N ALA A 117 -2.03 -23.95 19.93
CA ALA A 117 -1.12 -22.79 19.97
C ALA A 117 -0.05 -22.83 18.88
N ARG A 118 -0.02 -23.86 18.04
CA ARG A 118 0.93 -23.93 16.91
C ARG A 118 0.43 -23.08 15.77
N TRP A 119 1.37 -22.57 14.97
CA TRP A 119 1.10 -21.47 14.08
C TRP A 119 1.76 -21.61 12.71
N SER A 120 1.15 -20.94 11.76
CA SER A 120 1.68 -20.58 10.47
C SER A 120 1.89 -19.07 10.41
N ALA A 121 2.79 -18.60 9.56
CA ALA A 121 2.97 -17.16 9.35
C ALA A 121 3.34 -16.83 7.90
N MET A 122 2.92 -15.62 7.51
CA MET A 122 3.45 -14.91 6.36
C MET A 122 4.66 -14.10 6.85
N ALA A 123 5.85 -14.37 6.29
CA ALA A 123 7.04 -13.60 6.63
C ALA A 123 7.15 -12.37 5.73
N LEU A 124 7.42 -11.25 6.35
CA LEU A 124 7.52 -9.94 5.74
C LEU A 124 8.97 -9.46 5.88
N ASP A 125 9.53 -8.95 4.80
CA ASP A 125 10.88 -8.38 4.80
C ASP A 125 11.97 -9.35 5.29
N ILE A 126 11.79 -10.67 5.02
CA ILE A 126 12.76 -11.70 5.38
C ILE A 126 13.94 -11.68 4.40
N GLN A 127 15.16 -11.83 4.91
CA GLN A 127 16.32 -11.94 4.05
C GLN A 127 16.25 -13.20 3.16
N PRO A 128 16.66 -13.15 1.88
CA PRO A 128 16.53 -14.27 0.95
C PRO A 128 17.08 -15.61 1.45
N LYS A 129 18.10 -15.57 2.32
CA LYS A 129 18.69 -16.74 2.99
C LYS A 129 18.11 -17.00 4.37
N GLY A 130 16.99 -16.37 4.73
CA GLY A 130 16.29 -16.55 5.98
C GLY A 130 16.98 -15.96 7.21
N GLY A 131 17.88 -14.98 7.03
CA GLY A 131 18.55 -14.27 8.13
C GLY A 131 17.60 -13.39 8.95
N VAL A 132 18.05 -12.96 10.12
CA VAL A 132 17.36 -12.01 10.99
C VAL A 132 17.93 -10.61 10.78
N PRO A 133 17.17 -9.52 11.04
CA PRO A 133 15.79 -9.51 11.53
C PRO A 133 14.77 -9.76 10.41
N PHE A 134 13.54 -10.09 10.76
CA PHE A 134 12.37 -10.11 9.86
C PHE A 134 11.07 -10.06 10.67
N TRP A 135 9.97 -9.71 9.99
CA TRP A 135 8.64 -9.66 10.59
C TRP A 135 7.79 -10.84 10.13
N ILE A 136 6.81 -11.19 10.97
CA ILE A 136 5.81 -12.20 10.65
C ILE A 136 4.42 -11.73 11.04
N ALA A 137 3.45 -12.06 10.19
CA ALA A 137 2.04 -12.06 10.51
C ALA A 137 1.63 -13.51 10.77
N THR A 138 1.36 -13.86 12.03
CA THR A 138 1.08 -15.25 12.45
C THR A 138 -0.40 -15.52 12.55
N MET A 139 -0.74 -16.79 12.31
CA MET A 139 -2.04 -17.37 12.58
C MET A 139 -1.85 -18.69 13.34
N ARG A 140 -2.46 -18.83 14.53
CA ARG A 140 -2.52 -20.10 15.25
C ARG A 140 -3.64 -20.98 14.66
N SER A 141 -3.60 -22.28 14.85
CA SER A 141 -4.76 -23.12 14.52
C SER A 141 -5.97 -22.82 15.41
N GLY A 142 -5.73 -22.41 16.68
CA GLY A 142 -6.71 -21.85 17.59
C GLY A 142 -6.77 -20.33 17.50
N THR A 143 -7.25 -19.79 16.40
CA THR A 143 -7.30 -18.32 16.09
C THR A 143 -8.26 -17.54 16.97
N LYS A 144 -9.20 -18.17 17.68
CA LYS A 144 -10.09 -17.51 18.65
C LYS A 144 -9.42 -17.12 19.95
N ALA A 145 -8.22 -17.62 20.24
CA ALA A 145 -7.45 -17.16 21.38
C ALA A 145 -7.16 -15.65 21.27
N THR A 146 -6.99 -14.97 22.41
CA THR A 146 -6.68 -13.52 22.48
C THR A 146 -5.43 -13.15 21.68
N ASN A 147 -4.54 -14.09 21.46
CA ASN A 147 -3.35 -13.98 20.63
C ASN A 147 -3.36 -15.02 19.49
N GLY A 148 -4.52 -15.29 18.94
CA GLY A 148 -4.71 -16.22 17.82
C GLY A 148 -4.08 -15.72 16.53
N LEU A 149 -3.98 -14.40 16.39
CA LEU A 149 -3.27 -13.66 15.34
C LEU A 149 -2.25 -12.73 16.01
N GLU A 150 -1.05 -12.61 15.44
CA GLU A 150 -0.01 -11.77 16.00
C GLU A 150 0.80 -11.11 14.88
N PHE A 151 1.24 -9.85 15.10
CA PHE A 151 2.44 -9.32 14.46
C PHE A 151 3.62 -9.50 15.41
N ALA A 152 4.73 -10.02 14.90
CA ALA A 152 5.93 -10.20 15.68
C ALA A 152 7.20 -9.98 14.86
N GLU A 153 8.19 -9.39 15.49
CA GLU A 153 9.54 -9.26 14.96
C GLU A 153 10.40 -10.44 15.42
N ARG A 154 11.12 -11.06 14.50
CA ARG A 154 12.30 -11.86 14.82
C ARG A 154 13.49 -10.91 14.85
N THR A 155 13.93 -10.55 16.03
CA THR A 155 14.94 -9.50 16.22
C THR A 155 16.34 -9.92 15.74
N ALA A 156 17.23 -8.95 15.52
CA ALA A 156 18.63 -9.21 15.20
C ALA A 156 19.35 -10.11 16.24
N ALA A 157 18.92 -10.07 17.50
CA ALA A 157 19.39 -10.96 18.56
C ALA A 157 18.73 -12.36 18.53
N ASN A 158 17.98 -12.67 17.47
CA ASN A 158 17.27 -13.93 17.27
C ASN A 158 16.20 -14.23 18.35
N GLY A 159 15.67 -13.19 19.01
CA GLY A 159 14.54 -13.24 19.94
C GLY A 159 13.21 -12.99 19.22
N TRP A 160 12.08 -13.18 19.89
CA TRP A 160 10.76 -12.77 19.44
C TRP A 160 10.29 -11.55 20.22
N ASN A 161 9.78 -10.56 19.48
CA ASN A 161 9.10 -9.38 20.00
C ASN A 161 7.70 -9.33 19.38
N VAL A 162 6.67 -9.73 20.15
CA VAL A 162 5.26 -9.65 19.72
C VAL A 162 4.79 -8.22 19.98
N THR A 163 4.35 -7.54 18.95
CA THR A 163 3.96 -6.13 19.04
C THR A 163 2.45 -5.94 19.10
N ASP A 164 1.69 -6.77 18.38
CA ASP A 164 0.24 -6.65 18.26
C ASP A 164 -0.41 -8.03 18.26
N THR A 165 -1.61 -8.13 18.85
CA THR A 165 -2.36 -9.39 18.94
C THR A 165 -3.84 -9.17 18.68
N ALA A 166 -4.48 -10.17 18.05
CA ALA A 166 -5.92 -10.18 17.84
C ALA A 166 -6.52 -11.59 17.96
N SER A 167 -7.84 -11.65 18.13
CA SER A 167 -8.65 -12.85 18.12
C SER A 167 -9.48 -12.88 16.85
N ALA A 168 -9.48 -14.00 16.12
CA ALA A 168 -10.34 -14.16 14.95
C ALA A 168 -11.78 -14.59 15.36
N PRO A 169 -12.81 -14.37 14.52
CA PRO A 169 -14.19 -14.76 14.81
C PRO A 169 -14.40 -16.27 14.83
N SER A 170 -13.52 -17.03 14.16
CA SER A 170 -13.57 -18.51 14.10
C SER A 170 -12.18 -19.10 14.24
N ASP A 171 -12.09 -20.37 14.68
CA ASP A 171 -10.82 -21.10 14.64
C ASP A 171 -10.46 -21.49 13.20
N ALA A 172 -9.19 -21.39 12.85
CA ALA A 172 -8.66 -21.97 11.61
C ALA A 172 -8.76 -23.50 11.64
N GLY A 173 -8.53 -24.10 12.83
CA GLY A 173 -8.63 -25.54 13.03
C GLY A 173 -7.62 -26.32 12.18
N THR A 174 -7.97 -27.58 11.86
CA THR A 174 -7.23 -28.44 10.92
C THR A 174 -8.13 -28.90 9.80
N GLY A 175 -7.57 -29.14 8.60
CA GLY A 175 -8.32 -29.64 7.44
C GLY A 175 -9.24 -28.61 6.77
N THR A 176 -9.22 -27.36 7.19
CA THR A 176 -10.07 -26.28 6.63
C THR A 176 -9.20 -25.20 5.98
N ASP A 177 -9.59 -24.78 4.79
CA ASP A 177 -8.94 -23.65 4.10
C ASP A 177 -9.36 -22.32 4.72
N VAL A 178 -8.38 -21.47 4.96
CA VAL A 178 -8.55 -20.11 5.45
C VAL A 178 -7.82 -19.15 4.50
N ARG A 179 -8.50 -18.13 4.03
CA ARG A 179 -7.85 -17.05 3.29
C ARG A 179 -7.22 -16.05 4.24
N VAL A 180 -5.95 -15.80 4.03
CA VAL A 180 -5.20 -14.82 4.80
C VAL A 180 -4.57 -13.80 3.87
N ALA A 181 -4.44 -12.56 4.35
CA ALA A 181 -3.74 -11.53 3.62
C ALA A 181 -3.00 -10.57 4.57
N VAL A 182 -1.86 -10.06 4.12
CA VAL A 182 -1.20 -8.93 4.74
C VAL A 182 -1.05 -7.83 3.70
N GLU A 183 -1.53 -6.64 4.03
CA GLU A 183 -1.34 -5.45 3.22
C GLU A 183 -0.28 -4.58 3.89
N VAL A 184 0.76 -4.21 3.16
CA VAL A 184 1.93 -3.49 3.67
C VAL A 184 2.09 -2.19 2.90
N HIS A 185 2.24 -1.07 3.63
CA HIS A 185 2.58 0.25 3.10
C HIS A 185 3.73 0.83 3.94
N GLY A 186 4.94 0.75 3.42
CA GLY A 186 6.13 1.16 4.17
C GLY A 186 6.26 0.44 5.51
N LYS A 187 6.10 1.14 6.64
CA LYS A 187 6.16 0.58 8.00
C LYS A 187 4.81 0.08 8.53
N LYS A 188 3.70 0.41 7.87
CA LYS A 188 2.37 -0.08 8.24
C LYS A 188 2.10 -1.46 7.66
N ALA A 189 1.41 -2.30 8.41
CA ALA A 189 0.84 -3.55 7.89
C ALA A 189 -0.53 -3.83 8.51
N ALA A 190 -1.47 -4.30 7.69
CA ALA A 190 -2.78 -4.76 8.13
C ALA A 190 -2.91 -6.27 7.89
N TRP A 191 -3.45 -7.00 8.87
CA TRP A 191 -3.64 -8.46 8.85
C TRP A 191 -5.11 -8.81 8.63
N TYR A 192 -5.40 -9.60 7.60
CA TYR A 192 -6.76 -10.00 7.22
C TYR A 192 -6.96 -11.50 7.37
N PHE A 193 -8.09 -11.89 7.95
CA PHE A 193 -8.55 -13.26 8.11
C PHE A 193 -9.91 -13.43 7.41
N ASN A 194 -10.00 -14.29 6.42
CA ASN A 194 -11.19 -14.50 5.58
C ASN A 194 -11.77 -13.18 5.02
N GLY A 195 -10.90 -12.27 4.59
CA GLY A 195 -11.26 -10.97 4.02
C GLY A 195 -11.55 -9.87 5.04
N GLN A 196 -11.67 -10.20 6.34
CA GLN A 196 -11.88 -9.23 7.40
C GLN A 196 -10.55 -8.74 7.97
N LYS A 197 -10.36 -7.40 8.06
CA LYS A 197 -9.24 -6.78 8.76
C LYS A 197 -9.34 -7.08 10.25
N MET A 198 -8.32 -7.69 10.82
CA MET A 198 -8.30 -8.12 12.22
C MET A 198 -7.46 -7.20 13.10
N MET A 199 -6.38 -6.69 12.58
CA MET A 199 -5.47 -5.78 13.29
C MET A 199 -4.54 -5.08 12.30
N GLU A 200 -3.87 -4.05 12.77
CA GLU A 200 -2.78 -3.40 12.06
C GLU A 200 -1.62 -3.10 13.00
N THR A 201 -0.44 -2.90 12.42
CA THR A 201 0.76 -2.41 13.09
C THR A 201 1.40 -1.32 12.25
N ASN A 202 2.09 -0.39 12.89
CA ASN A 202 2.90 0.65 12.24
C ASN A 202 4.39 0.51 12.58
N ARG A 203 4.79 -0.65 13.12
CA ARG A 203 6.10 -0.90 13.74
C ARG A 203 7.04 -1.70 12.86
N LEU A 204 6.68 -1.97 11.59
CA LEU A 204 7.56 -2.73 10.71
C LEU A 204 8.90 -2.02 10.52
N VAL A 205 9.97 -2.71 10.83
CA VAL A 205 11.32 -2.29 10.46
C VAL A 205 11.63 -2.93 9.10
N ARG A 206 11.79 -2.10 8.08
CA ARG A 206 12.01 -2.54 6.70
C ARG A 206 13.49 -2.52 6.36
N THR A 207 13.90 -3.42 5.48
CA THR A 207 15.24 -3.47 4.91
C THR A 207 15.17 -3.27 3.40
N GLU A 208 16.28 -2.92 2.77
CA GLU A 208 16.34 -2.68 1.32
C GLU A 208 16.39 -3.98 0.49
N THR A 209 16.50 -5.13 1.13
CA THR A 209 16.74 -6.42 0.44
C THR A 209 15.82 -7.54 0.91
N GLY A 210 14.94 -7.27 1.88
CA GLY A 210 14.01 -8.26 2.39
C GLY A 210 12.95 -8.63 1.37
N ILE A 211 12.58 -9.91 1.33
CA ILE A 211 11.57 -10.48 0.43
C ILE A 211 10.46 -11.15 1.25
N LEU A 212 9.59 -11.90 0.60
CA LEU A 212 8.48 -12.60 1.24
C LEU A 212 8.87 -14.02 1.66
N GLY A 213 8.09 -14.60 2.55
CA GLY A 213 8.27 -16.00 2.94
C GLY A 213 7.06 -16.59 3.65
N LEU A 214 7.13 -17.88 3.90
CA LEU A 214 6.17 -18.63 4.70
C LEU A 214 6.90 -19.36 5.81
N VAL A 215 6.24 -19.46 6.96
CA VAL A 215 6.81 -20.08 8.16
C VAL A 215 5.79 -21.01 8.80
N ALA A 216 6.23 -22.20 9.22
CA ALA A 216 5.46 -23.12 10.06
C ALA A 216 6.20 -23.42 11.35
N ASN A 217 5.46 -23.59 12.46
CA ASN A 217 6.02 -23.96 13.77
C ASN A 217 5.15 -25.00 14.48
N GLY A 218 5.72 -26.16 14.74
CA GLY A 218 5.04 -27.28 15.40
C GLY A 218 3.77 -27.74 14.66
N SER A 219 3.79 -27.63 13.34
CA SER A 219 2.65 -27.92 12.47
C SER A 219 3.10 -28.38 11.10
N THR A 220 2.24 -29.13 10.41
CA THR A 220 2.28 -29.30 8.96
C THR A 220 1.20 -28.40 8.38
N VAL A 221 1.60 -27.48 7.52
CA VAL A 221 0.72 -26.47 6.91
C VAL A 221 0.83 -26.57 5.40
N SER A 222 -0.30 -26.54 4.72
CA SER A 222 -0.33 -26.42 3.26
C SER A 222 -0.80 -25.04 2.83
N TYR A 223 -0.21 -24.56 1.73
CA TYR A 223 -0.48 -23.24 1.15
C TYR A 223 -0.88 -23.38 -0.31
N ASP A 224 -1.77 -22.51 -0.74
CA ASP A 224 -2.25 -22.45 -2.11
C ASP A 224 -2.62 -21.01 -2.49
N ASP A 225 -2.88 -20.77 -3.78
CA ASP A 225 -3.35 -19.46 -4.29
C ASP A 225 -2.52 -18.28 -3.78
N ILE A 226 -1.21 -18.42 -3.75
CA ILE A 226 -0.36 -17.28 -3.39
C ILE A 226 -0.51 -16.20 -4.43
N LYS A 227 -0.86 -15.01 -3.98
CA LYS A 227 -0.94 -13.80 -4.79
C LYS A 227 -0.24 -12.65 -4.09
N VAL A 228 0.64 -11.98 -4.79
CA VAL A 228 1.29 -10.75 -4.35
C VAL A 228 0.99 -9.66 -5.34
N THR A 229 0.26 -8.65 -4.89
CA THR A 229 -0.05 -7.45 -5.66
C THR A 229 0.82 -6.32 -5.13
N GLU A 230 1.64 -5.74 -5.99
CA GLU A 230 2.36 -4.51 -5.68
C GLU A 230 1.36 -3.38 -5.66
N LEU A 231 1.39 -2.58 -4.60
CA LEU A 231 0.49 -1.47 -4.37
C LEU A 231 1.21 -0.15 -4.67
N PRO A 232 0.47 0.92 -4.96
CA PRO A 232 1.04 2.25 -4.96
C PRO A 232 1.79 2.52 -3.65
N ASP A 233 2.90 3.24 -3.71
CA ASP A 233 3.71 3.56 -2.53
C ASP A 233 2.96 4.42 -1.50
N THR A 234 1.87 5.03 -1.91
CA THR A 234 0.97 5.79 -1.04
C THR A 234 -0.33 5.03 -0.81
N GLU A 235 -0.66 4.80 0.46
CA GLU A 235 -1.96 4.25 0.87
C GLU A 235 -3.09 5.17 0.38
N SER A 236 -4.21 4.59 -0.07
CA SER A 236 -5.41 5.37 -0.36
C SER A 236 -5.85 6.12 0.90
N LEU A 237 -6.13 7.41 0.75
CA LEU A 237 -6.64 8.24 1.84
C LEU A 237 -8.16 8.12 1.98
N LEU A 238 -8.83 7.45 1.04
CA LEU A 238 -10.27 7.20 1.09
C LEU A 238 -10.59 6.13 2.14
N VAL A 239 -11.50 6.45 3.05
CA VAL A 239 -12.00 5.52 4.06
C VAL A 239 -12.84 4.45 3.40
N ARG A 240 -12.56 3.19 3.72
CA ARG A 240 -13.35 2.06 3.23
C ARG A 240 -14.72 2.02 3.94
N PRO A 241 -15.76 1.53 3.27
CA PRO A 241 -17.07 1.36 3.91
C PRO A 241 -16.99 0.53 5.20
N GLY A 242 -17.47 1.11 6.31
CA GLY A 242 -17.44 0.50 7.64
C GLY A 242 -16.20 0.85 8.49
N GLU A 243 -15.21 1.53 7.94
CA GLU A 243 -14.08 2.07 8.70
C GLU A 243 -14.42 3.47 9.25
N GLN A 244 -13.70 3.87 10.30
CA GLN A 244 -13.82 5.21 10.87
C GLN A 244 -12.91 6.20 10.15
N PRO A 245 -13.29 7.49 10.04
CA PRO A 245 -12.41 8.51 9.47
C PRO A 245 -11.13 8.66 10.30
N ALA A 246 -10.01 8.98 9.65
CA ALA A 246 -8.74 9.22 10.30
C ALA A 246 -8.85 10.36 11.32
N VAL A 247 -8.20 10.18 12.46
CA VAL A 247 -8.10 11.23 13.50
C VAL A 247 -6.89 12.10 13.22
N ILE A 248 -7.11 13.41 13.06
CA ILE A 248 -6.05 14.38 12.76
C ILE A 248 -5.93 15.36 13.92
N ALA A 249 -4.78 15.33 14.60
CA ALA A 249 -4.51 16.16 15.77
C ALA A 249 -4.13 17.59 15.34
N HIS A 250 -5.12 18.51 15.32
CA HIS A 250 -4.99 19.91 14.89
C HIS A 250 -4.05 20.69 15.80
N ARG A 251 -2.91 21.12 15.24
CA ARG A 251 -1.80 21.77 15.98
C ARG A 251 -1.29 20.93 17.15
N GLY A 252 -1.35 19.60 16.98
CA GLY A 252 -1.10 18.61 18.00
C GLY A 252 -2.30 18.41 18.95
N LEU A 253 -2.07 18.08 20.22
CA LEU A 253 -3.13 17.89 21.22
C LEU A 253 -3.55 19.24 21.81
N SER A 254 -3.98 20.18 20.95
CA SER A 254 -4.14 21.62 21.26
C SER A 254 -5.29 21.96 22.21
N SER A 255 -6.21 21.04 22.48
CA SER A 255 -7.26 21.27 23.48
C SER A 255 -6.76 21.24 24.94
N VAL A 256 -5.58 20.69 25.19
CA VAL A 256 -5.03 20.52 26.56
C VAL A 256 -3.57 20.95 26.68
N ILE A 257 -2.87 21.20 25.58
CA ILE A 257 -1.46 21.65 25.51
C ILE A 257 -1.40 22.85 24.56
N PRO A 258 -0.56 23.87 24.80
CA PRO A 258 -0.44 25.03 23.90
C PRO A 258 -0.18 24.59 22.45
N GLU A 259 -1.02 25.08 21.52
CA GLU A 259 -0.98 24.75 20.09
C GLU A 259 0.42 24.91 19.48
N ASN A 260 0.77 24.06 18.54
CA ASN A 260 2.01 24.14 17.75
C ASN A 260 3.31 24.12 18.59
N THR A 261 3.25 23.82 19.88
CA THR A 261 4.45 23.53 20.67
C THR A 261 4.90 22.10 20.46
N LEU A 262 6.19 21.84 20.66
CA LEU A 262 6.74 20.49 20.52
C LEU A 262 6.00 19.46 21.38
N GLN A 263 5.63 19.86 22.61
CA GLN A 263 4.86 19.02 23.52
C GLN A 263 3.47 18.69 22.97
N ALA A 264 2.76 19.68 22.36
CA ALA A 264 1.45 19.44 21.76
C ALA A 264 1.51 18.48 20.59
N LEU A 265 2.49 18.68 19.71
CA LEU A 265 2.67 17.88 18.50
C LEU A 265 3.01 16.42 18.82
N LEU A 266 4.02 16.19 19.65
CA LEU A 266 4.40 14.83 20.09
C LEU A 266 3.27 14.14 20.87
N SER A 267 2.50 14.89 21.69
CA SER A 267 1.35 14.34 22.40
C SER A 267 0.19 14.03 21.47
N GLY A 268 0.05 14.75 20.36
CA GLY A 268 -0.93 14.48 19.30
C GLY A 268 -0.76 13.05 18.76
N GLY A 269 0.43 12.66 18.35
CA GLY A 269 0.72 11.30 17.91
C GLY A 269 0.50 10.26 19.01
N ARG A 270 0.99 10.51 20.21
CA ARG A 270 0.80 9.60 21.37
C ARG A 270 -0.65 9.43 21.81
N SER A 271 -1.54 10.34 21.42
CA SER A 271 -2.97 10.23 21.71
C SER A 271 -3.69 9.19 20.84
N GLY A 272 -3.01 8.58 19.88
CA GLY A 272 -3.57 7.63 18.92
C GLY A 272 -4.11 8.30 17.66
N ALA A 273 -3.74 9.56 17.38
CA ALA A 273 -4.11 10.21 16.14
C ALA A 273 -3.34 9.59 14.94
N ASP A 274 -4.04 9.42 13.81
CA ASP A 274 -3.46 8.90 12.57
C ASP A 274 -2.53 9.92 11.90
N TRP A 275 -2.84 11.22 12.09
CA TRP A 275 -2.08 12.34 11.55
C TRP A 275 -1.86 13.41 12.61
N ILE A 276 -0.67 14.03 12.58
CA ILE A 276 -0.37 15.25 13.34
C ILE A 276 -0.47 16.41 12.35
N GLU A 277 -1.37 17.32 12.62
CA GLU A 277 -1.45 18.57 11.85
C GLU A 277 -0.65 19.67 12.56
N MET A 278 0.05 20.47 11.77
CA MET A 278 0.80 21.65 12.23
C MET A 278 0.89 22.72 11.16
N ASP A 279 1.13 23.95 11.62
CA ASP A 279 1.25 25.14 10.79
C ASP A 279 2.71 25.62 10.71
N VAL A 280 3.22 25.92 9.54
CA VAL A 280 4.54 26.55 9.37
C VAL A 280 4.43 27.89 8.65
N ASN A 281 5.21 28.84 9.15
CA ASN A 281 5.52 30.13 8.53
C ASN A 281 7.04 30.24 8.41
N THR A 282 7.55 30.98 7.43
CA THR A 282 8.98 31.17 7.25
C THR A 282 9.46 32.46 7.94
N SER A 283 10.49 32.33 8.78
CA SER A 283 11.16 33.46 9.44
C SER A 283 11.95 34.30 8.46
N LYS A 284 12.37 35.51 8.88
CA LYS A 284 13.17 36.45 8.08
C LYS A 284 14.45 35.84 7.49
N ASP A 285 15.07 34.94 8.18
CA ASP A 285 16.29 34.21 7.78
C ASP A 285 16.01 32.90 7.07
N GLY A 286 14.75 32.69 6.67
CA GLY A 286 14.32 31.57 5.81
C GLY A 286 14.19 30.24 6.54
N VAL A 287 13.99 30.23 7.85
CA VAL A 287 13.79 28.99 8.63
C VAL A 287 12.30 28.77 8.84
N PRO A 288 11.74 27.58 8.49
CA PRO A 288 10.37 27.22 8.81
C PRO A 288 10.18 27.07 10.32
N VAL A 289 9.31 27.90 10.90
CA VAL A 289 8.93 27.89 12.32
C VAL A 289 7.48 27.45 12.48
N VAL A 290 7.18 26.68 13.54
CA VAL A 290 5.86 26.10 13.72
C VAL A 290 4.95 27.04 14.51
N ILE A 291 4.15 27.80 13.79
CA ILE A 291 3.23 28.81 14.35
C ILE A 291 2.10 29.06 13.35
N HIS A 292 0.85 29.21 13.87
CA HIS A 292 -0.33 29.40 13.02
C HIS A 292 -0.45 30.78 12.41
N ASP A 293 -0.35 31.82 13.26
CA ASP A 293 -0.57 33.18 12.80
C ASP A 293 0.67 33.73 12.08
N ASN A 294 0.49 34.66 11.16
CA ASN A 294 1.59 35.35 10.51
C ASN A 294 2.36 36.28 11.48
N THR A 295 1.87 36.45 12.71
CA THR A 295 2.53 37.22 13.78
C THR A 295 2.76 36.35 15.02
N VAL A 296 3.73 36.71 15.85
CA VAL A 296 4.01 35.98 17.10
C VAL A 296 3.11 36.40 18.28
N ASP A 297 2.24 37.42 18.12
CA ASP A 297 1.60 38.18 19.17
C ASP A 297 0.61 37.37 20.02
N ARG A 298 -0.21 36.50 19.40
CA ARG A 298 -1.31 35.81 20.11
C ARG A 298 -0.82 34.73 21.07
N VAL A 299 0.20 33.99 20.66
CA VAL A 299 0.63 32.76 21.36
C VAL A 299 1.99 32.92 22.06
N THR A 300 2.60 34.09 21.99
CA THR A 300 3.88 34.38 22.67
C THR A 300 3.86 35.72 23.41
N GLY A 301 4.93 36.00 24.18
CA GLY A 301 5.16 37.32 24.77
C GLY A 301 5.83 38.34 23.84
N GLY A 302 6.09 37.94 22.57
CA GLY A 302 6.70 38.83 21.55
C GLY A 302 5.66 39.56 20.72
N THR A 303 6.14 40.39 19.77
CA THR A 303 5.33 41.13 18.79
C THR A 303 6.01 41.17 17.44
N GLY A 304 5.23 41.13 16.37
CA GLY A 304 5.66 41.38 15.00
C GLY A 304 5.42 40.20 14.07
N ASP A 305 5.60 40.50 12.77
CA ASP A 305 5.40 39.52 11.72
C ASP A 305 6.53 38.47 11.72
N VAL A 306 6.20 37.20 11.61
CA VAL A 306 7.13 36.06 11.57
C VAL A 306 8.19 36.29 10.49
N SER A 307 7.77 36.70 9.29
CA SER A 307 8.66 36.99 8.14
C SER A 307 9.63 38.16 8.34
N MET A 308 9.44 38.94 9.39
CA MET A 308 10.30 40.08 9.75
C MET A 308 11.23 39.78 10.93
N LEU A 309 11.03 38.66 11.62
CA LEU A 309 11.78 38.23 12.80
C LEU A 309 12.71 37.06 12.46
N THR A 310 13.90 37.04 13.07
CA THR A 310 14.84 35.92 12.89
C THR A 310 14.36 34.68 13.65
N SER A 311 14.70 33.52 13.14
CA SER A 311 14.36 32.24 13.80
C SER A 311 14.93 32.15 15.22
N GLU A 312 16.13 32.67 15.46
CA GLU A 312 16.75 32.75 16.80
C GLU A 312 15.89 33.55 17.78
N TYR A 313 15.37 34.73 17.34
CA TYR A 313 14.47 35.53 18.17
C TYR A 313 13.17 34.80 18.47
N ILE A 314 12.54 34.21 17.45
CA ILE A 314 11.26 33.47 17.57
C ILE A 314 11.42 32.28 18.52
N ALA A 315 12.48 31.47 18.37
CA ALA A 315 12.78 30.33 19.25
C ALA A 315 13.06 30.75 20.71
N GLY A 316 13.47 32.00 20.92
CA GLY A 316 13.65 32.60 22.25
C GLY A 316 12.30 32.90 22.96
N LEU A 317 11.21 33.08 22.21
CA LEU A 317 9.91 33.47 22.75
C LEU A 317 9.26 32.35 23.57
N GLU A 318 8.54 32.74 24.60
CA GLU A 318 7.77 31.86 25.46
C GLU A 318 6.36 31.71 24.86
N ALA A 319 5.92 30.47 24.63
CA ALA A 319 4.70 30.13 23.91
C ALA A 319 3.69 29.27 24.71
N GLY A 320 3.85 29.16 26.04
CA GLY A 320 3.02 28.29 26.86
C GLY A 320 2.15 28.98 27.88
N SER A 321 2.65 30.05 28.53
CA SER A 321 1.99 30.72 29.65
C SER A 321 0.65 31.36 29.28
N TRP A 322 0.45 31.76 28.05
CA TRP A 322 -0.83 32.27 27.56
C TRP A 322 -1.95 31.24 27.67
N PHE A 323 -1.61 29.97 27.49
CA PHE A 323 -2.56 28.87 27.60
C PHE A 323 -2.78 28.48 29.08
N SER A 324 -1.70 28.27 29.82
CA SER A 324 -1.72 28.00 31.26
C SER A 324 -0.33 28.19 31.87
N PRO A 325 -0.22 28.70 33.12
CA PRO A 325 1.05 28.77 33.83
C PRO A 325 1.79 27.44 33.96
N ALA A 326 1.07 26.31 33.86
CA ALA A 326 1.67 24.98 33.89
C ALA A 326 2.58 24.70 32.69
N TYR A 327 2.43 25.43 31.59
CA TYR A 327 3.23 25.30 30.38
C TYR A 327 4.27 26.43 30.22
N ALA A 328 4.55 27.17 31.30
CA ALA A 328 5.57 28.22 31.28
C ALA A 328 6.91 27.65 30.81
N GLY A 329 7.53 28.35 29.86
CA GLY A 329 8.79 27.92 29.26
C GLY A 329 8.67 27.10 27.95
N ALA A 330 7.46 26.72 27.53
CA ALA A 330 7.26 26.16 26.19
C ALA A 330 7.69 27.17 25.12
N LYS A 331 8.22 26.69 24.01
CA LYS A 331 8.81 27.50 22.93
C LYS A 331 8.06 27.31 21.62
N VAL A 332 8.26 28.25 20.70
CA VAL A 332 7.92 28.07 19.28
C VAL A 332 9.02 27.22 18.66
N PRO A 333 8.71 25.97 18.22
CA PRO A 333 9.72 25.13 17.62
C PRO A 333 9.97 25.50 16.16
N THR A 334 11.12 25.15 15.64
CA THR A 334 11.33 25.04 14.20
C THR A 334 10.77 23.73 13.67
N LEU A 335 10.48 23.66 12.38
CA LEU A 335 10.10 22.40 11.73
C LEU A 335 11.21 21.34 11.89
N ALA A 336 12.49 21.75 11.78
CA ALA A 336 13.63 20.85 11.99
C ALA A 336 13.63 20.23 13.39
N GLU A 337 13.42 21.04 14.45
CA GLU A 337 13.37 20.53 15.84
C GLU A 337 12.25 19.52 16.05
N PHE A 338 11.10 19.72 15.43
CA PHE A 338 10.03 18.73 15.47
C PHE A 338 10.44 17.45 14.73
N LEU A 339 10.90 17.57 13.48
CA LEU A 339 11.29 16.42 12.66
C LEU A 339 12.45 15.61 13.25
N ASP A 340 13.38 16.26 13.97
CA ASP A 340 14.49 15.60 14.65
C ASP A 340 14.05 14.84 15.93
N GLN A 341 12.91 15.19 16.53
CA GLN A 341 12.40 14.58 17.76
C GLN A 341 11.18 13.70 17.53
N THR A 342 10.58 13.79 16.35
CA THR A 342 9.47 12.91 16.02
C THR A 342 10.02 11.54 15.67
N ASP A 343 9.92 10.62 16.61
CA ASP A 343 9.80 9.22 16.27
C ASP A 343 8.33 9.07 15.88
N THR A 344 8.06 9.14 14.58
CA THR A 344 6.71 8.96 14.06
C THR A 344 6.28 7.53 14.34
N GLU A 345 5.85 7.27 15.58
CA GLU A 345 5.27 6.01 16.01
C GLU A 345 3.97 5.71 15.24
N GLY A 346 4.01 5.95 13.91
CA GLY A 346 2.99 5.64 12.93
C GLY A 346 2.02 6.75 12.56
N SER A 347 2.08 7.94 13.16
CA SER A 347 1.26 9.07 12.70
C SER A 347 1.89 9.72 11.46
N GLY A 348 1.07 10.01 10.43
CA GLY A 348 1.47 10.86 9.31
C GLY A 348 1.54 12.34 9.72
N LEU A 349 2.08 13.17 8.84
CA LEU A 349 2.16 14.62 9.01
C LEU A 349 1.25 15.33 8.01
N LEU A 350 0.27 16.08 8.51
CA LEU A 350 -0.53 17.02 7.73
C LEU A 350 0.04 18.43 7.93
N LEU A 351 0.94 18.85 7.04
CA LEU A 351 1.72 20.07 7.16
C LEU A 351 1.05 21.24 6.43
N GLU A 352 0.48 22.19 7.16
CA GLU A 352 0.02 23.43 6.55
C GLU A 352 1.20 24.40 6.35
N VAL A 353 1.53 24.69 5.11
CA VAL A 353 2.42 25.80 4.76
C VAL A 353 1.54 27.03 4.55
N LYS A 354 1.69 28.01 5.47
CA LYS A 354 0.98 29.27 5.41
C LYS A 354 1.48 30.09 4.20
N GLY A 355 0.74 30.94 3.66
CA GLY A 355 1.19 31.82 2.59
C GLY A 355 1.10 33.28 3.01
N PRO A 356 1.70 34.17 2.24
CA PRO A 356 2.49 33.87 1.02
C PRO A 356 3.92 33.43 1.33
N GLU A 357 4.40 32.39 0.62
CA GLU A 357 5.77 31.90 0.67
C GLU A 357 6.41 32.00 -0.72
N THR A 358 7.72 32.18 -0.76
CA THR A 358 8.47 32.09 -2.02
C THR A 358 8.64 30.64 -2.46
N ARG A 359 9.00 30.43 -3.74
CA ARG A 359 9.31 29.09 -4.25
C ARG A 359 10.44 28.43 -3.44
N GLU A 360 11.50 29.15 -3.17
CA GLU A 360 12.69 28.66 -2.46
C GLU A 360 12.38 28.26 -1.02
N GLU A 361 11.43 28.92 -0.37
CA GLU A 361 10.97 28.57 0.98
C GLU A 361 10.16 27.28 0.98
N VAL A 362 9.26 27.11 0.01
CA VAL A 362 8.50 25.86 -0.17
C VAL A 362 9.45 24.70 -0.49
N GLU A 363 10.39 24.87 -1.44
CA GLU A 363 11.38 23.86 -1.81
C GLU A 363 12.23 23.44 -0.60
N ARG A 364 12.71 24.41 0.20
CA ARG A 364 13.45 24.14 1.43
C ARG A 364 12.63 23.31 2.45
N THR A 365 11.36 23.62 2.63
CA THR A 365 10.47 22.86 3.50
C THR A 365 10.35 21.42 3.02
N ILE A 366 10.20 21.19 1.72
CA ILE A 366 10.12 19.87 1.10
C ILE A 366 11.43 19.09 1.25
N ASP A 367 12.59 19.74 1.01
CA ASP A 367 13.89 19.10 1.20
C ASP A 367 14.12 18.70 2.66
N MET A 368 13.68 19.50 3.60
CA MET A 368 13.75 19.18 5.03
C MET A 368 12.95 17.92 5.40
N LEU A 369 11.81 17.68 4.73
CA LEU A 369 11.03 16.46 4.88
C LEU A 369 11.74 15.24 4.26
N ARG A 370 12.38 15.41 3.08
CA ARG A 370 13.15 14.35 2.41
C ARG A 370 14.36 13.93 3.24
N ASP A 371 15.15 14.91 3.71
CA ASP A 371 16.36 14.65 4.48
C ASP A 371 16.10 13.87 5.79
N ARG A 372 14.88 13.94 6.31
CA ARG A 372 14.47 13.26 7.55
C ARG A 372 13.54 12.07 7.33
N GLY A 373 13.37 11.64 6.08
CA GLY A 373 12.57 10.45 5.74
C GLY A 373 11.06 10.62 5.95
N MET A 374 10.56 11.87 6.11
CA MET A 374 9.15 12.17 6.35
C MET A 374 8.34 12.44 5.09
N PHE A 375 8.99 12.50 3.94
CA PHE A 375 8.38 12.90 2.67
C PHE A 375 7.12 12.05 2.32
N ASN A 376 7.25 10.72 2.33
CA ASN A 376 6.16 9.81 1.98
C ASN A 376 5.05 9.72 3.04
N GLN A 377 5.31 10.21 4.26
CA GLN A 377 4.36 10.24 5.37
C GLN A 377 3.72 11.62 5.54
N THR A 378 3.96 12.55 4.61
CA THR A 378 3.46 13.93 4.67
C THR A 378 2.40 14.18 3.59
N ILE A 379 1.35 14.90 3.98
CA ILE A 379 0.47 15.66 3.10
C ILE A 379 0.77 17.13 3.35
N LEU A 380 1.25 17.86 2.34
CA LEU A 380 1.43 19.30 2.42
C LEU A 380 0.13 19.97 2.00
N GLN A 381 -0.46 20.74 2.90
CA GLN A 381 -1.70 21.46 2.63
C GLN A 381 -1.49 22.98 2.67
N SER A 382 -2.31 23.72 1.95
CA SER A 382 -2.31 25.20 2.01
C SER A 382 -3.63 25.79 1.52
N PHE A 383 -3.95 26.99 2.04
CA PHE A 383 -4.94 27.91 1.44
C PHE A 383 -4.37 28.62 0.22
N ASP A 384 -3.05 28.86 0.20
CA ASP A 384 -2.36 29.54 -0.90
C ASP A 384 -2.07 28.55 -2.04
N THR A 385 -2.76 28.75 -3.15
CA THR A 385 -2.57 27.91 -4.34
C THR A 385 -1.21 28.07 -5.01
N ASN A 386 -0.44 29.15 -4.72
CA ASN A 386 0.93 29.26 -5.19
C ASN A 386 1.85 28.31 -4.44
N VAL A 387 1.65 28.13 -3.13
CA VAL A 387 2.38 27.13 -2.33
C VAL A 387 2.17 25.74 -2.95
N LEU A 388 0.92 25.35 -3.22
CA LEU A 388 0.61 24.06 -3.82
C LEU A 388 1.20 23.92 -5.24
N ARG A 389 1.19 25.00 -6.03
CA ARG A 389 1.81 25.02 -7.34
C ARG A 389 3.33 24.84 -7.27
N TYR A 390 4.02 25.53 -6.38
CA TYR A 390 5.46 25.38 -6.18
C TYR A 390 5.82 23.97 -5.72
N ALA A 391 5.06 23.44 -4.76
CA ALA A 391 5.25 22.09 -4.25
C ALA A 391 5.09 21.04 -5.37
N ARG A 392 4.01 21.13 -6.18
CA ARG A 392 3.76 20.22 -7.31
C ARG A 392 4.83 20.29 -8.39
N GLU A 393 5.31 21.49 -8.70
CA GLU A 393 6.35 21.69 -9.72
C GLU A 393 7.71 21.15 -9.27
N TYR A 394 8.03 21.24 -7.97
CA TYR A 394 9.29 20.79 -7.37
C TYR A 394 9.29 19.30 -6.99
N ALA A 395 8.16 18.81 -6.48
CA ALA A 395 8.01 17.46 -5.95
C ALA A 395 6.63 16.88 -6.37
N PRO A 396 6.47 16.50 -7.65
CA PRO A 396 5.17 16.05 -8.18
C PRO A 396 4.63 14.79 -7.48
N GLU A 397 5.50 14.02 -6.81
CA GLU A 397 5.16 12.84 -6.02
C GLU A 397 4.68 13.16 -4.58
N LEU A 398 4.84 14.42 -4.10
CA LEU A 398 4.35 14.81 -2.78
C LEU A 398 2.82 14.91 -2.79
N ARG A 399 2.19 14.32 -1.78
CA ARG A 399 0.75 14.44 -1.59
C ARG A 399 0.38 15.86 -1.17
N LEU A 400 -0.59 16.46 -1.87
CA LEU A 400 -1.04 17.82 -1.62
C LEU A 400 -2.47 17.85 -1.13
N GLY A 401 -2.79 18.78 -0.20
CA GLY A 401 -4.10 19.05 0.33
C GLY A 401 -4.55 20.49 0.03
N LEU A 402 -5.78 20.66 -0.46
CA LEU A 402 -6.35 21.97 -0.72
C LEU A 402 -7.25 22.42 0.44
N LEU A 403 -6.80 23.42 1.19
CA LEU A 403 -7.61 24.04 2.27
C LEU A 403 -8.60 25.06 1.73
N ARG A 404 -9.85 25.03 2.25
CA ARG A 404 -10.91 25.96 1.86
C ARG A 404 -11.80 26.37 3.04
N GLY A 405 -12.00 27.67 3.23
CA GLY A 405 -12.97 28.20 4.20
C GLY A 405 -14.43 28.04 3.75
N ALA A 406 -14.66 28.08 2.44
CA ALA A 406 -15.95 27.82 1.79
C ALA A 406 -15.74 26.86 0.62
N LEU A 407 -16.77 26.10 0.24
CA LEU A 407 -16.65 25.17 -0.89
C LEU A 407 -16.57 25.93 -2.22
N ASP A 408 -15.67 25.49 -3.08
CA ASP A 408 -15.65 25.91 -4.48
C ASP A 408 -16.95 25.49 -5.18
N ALA A 409 -17.35 26.20 -6.23
CA ALA A 409 -18.53 25.84 -7.03
C ALA A 409 -18.37 24.43 -7.64
N ASP A 410 -17.20 24.13 -8.16
CA ASP A 410 -16.75 22.82 -8.60
C ASP A 410 -15.55 22.38 -7.74
N VAL A 411 -15.83 21.58 -6.73
CA VAL A 411 -14.82 21.11 -5.75
C VAL A 411 -13.79 20.18 -6.39
N VAL A 412 -14.22 19.38 -7.37
CA VAL A 412 -13.35 18.43 -8.09
C VAL A 412 -12.38 19.18 -9.01
N ALA A 413 -12.88 20.14 -9.78
CA ALA A 413 -12.03 20.97 -10.63
C ALA A 413 -11.01 21.75 -9.82
N ALA A 414 -11.43 22.34 -8.68
CA ALA A 414 -10.54 23.07 -7.79
C ALA A 414 -9.42 22.18 -7.23
N ALA A 415 -9.73 20.98 -6.75
CA ALA A 415 -8.73 20.03 -6.24
C ALA A 415 -7.76 19.59 -7.34
N LYS A 416 -8.27 19.15 -8.49
CA LYS A 416 -7.45 18.70 -9.63
C LYS A 416 -6.54 19.80 -10.20
N GLN A 417 -7.04 21.03 -10.29
CA GLN A 417 -6.23 22.18 -10.74
C GLN A 417 -5.02 22.43 -9.86
N ASN A 418 -5.15 22.15 -8.55
CA ASN A 418 -4.08 22.31 -7.59
C ASN A 418 -3.25 21.01 -7.35
N GLY A 419 -3.57 19.91 -8.05
CA GLY A 419 -2.91 18.62 -7.86
C GLY A 419 -3.16 18.01 -6.47
N ALA A 420 -4.26 18.39 -5.83
CA ALA A 420 -4.58 17.97 -4.48
C ALA A 420 -5.23 16.58 -4.48
N VAL A 421 -4.74 15.70 -3.59
CA VAL A 421 -5.30 14.38 -3.29
C VAL A 421 -6.25 14.42 -2.09
N THR A 422 -6.24 15.54 -1.33
CA THR A 422 -7.23 15.82 -0.29
C THR A 422 -7.85 17.20 -0.48
N TYR A 423 -9.14 17.31 -0.20
CA TYR A 423 -9.88 18.56 -0.14
C TYR A 423 -10.31 18.79 1.31
N ASN A 424 -9.78 19.83 1.95
CA ASN A 424 -9.88 20.07 3.39
C ASN A 424 -10.72 21.34 3.66
N PRO A 425 -12.07 21.23 3.69
CA PRO A 425 -12.94 22.38 3.86
C PRO A 425 -13.24 22.69 5.32
N SER A 426 -13.78 23.88 5.60
CA SER A 426 -14.43 24.08 6.91
C SER A 426 -15.61 23.11 7.04
N TRP A 427 -15.76 22.50 8.22
CA TRP A 427 -16.82 21.52 8.48
C TRP A 427 -18.23 22.10 8.24
N SER A 428 -18.43 23.37 8.56
CA SER A 428 -19.72 24.06 8.40
C SER A 428 -20.09 24.25 6.92
N ALA A 429 -19.12 24.57 6.07
CA ALA A 429 -19.33 24.65 4.62
C ALA A 429 -19.66 23.26 4.05
N LEU A 430 -18.97 22.22 4.50
CA LEU A 430 -19.22 20.84 4.08
C LEU A 430 -20.60 20.34 4.55
N ALA A 431 -20.98 20.63 5.80
CA ALA A 431 -22.30 20.28 6.34
C ALA A 431 -23.46 20.95 5.57
N ALA A 432 -23.22 22.13 4.99
CA ALA A 432 -24.21 22.80 4.15
C ALA A 432 -24.36 22.18 2.75
N ARG A 433 -23.34 21.45 2.25
CA ARG A 433 -23.35 20.77 0.94
C ARG A 433 -22.67 19.38 1.04
N PRO A 434 -23.27 18.40 1.74
CA PRO A 434 -22.65 17.10 1.96
C PRO A 434 -22.47 16.29 0.66
N ALA A 435 -23.21 16.58 -0.41
CA ALA A 435 -23.02 15.96 -1.71
C ALA A 435 -21.61 16.13 -2.28
N ALA A 436 -20.87 17.18 -1.88
CA ALA A 436 -19.50 17.41 -2.29
C ALA A 436 -18.56 16.27 -1.90
N ILE A 437 -18.86 15.52 -0.84
CA ILE A 437 -18.06 14.34 -0.42
C ILE A 437 -18.08 13.30 -1.54
N LYS A 438 -19.27 12.92 -1.99
CA LYS A 438 -19.39 11.93 -3.08
C LYS A 438 -18.75 12.42 -4.38
N GLU A 439 -18.92 13.70 -4.73
CA GLU A 439 -18.30 14.29 -5.92
C GLU A 439 -16.77 14.13 -5.88
N LEU A 440 -16.15 14.38 -4.71
CA LEU A 440 -14.71 14.24 -4.50
C LEU A 440 -14.27 12.77 -4.48
N HIS A 441 -15.01 11.89 -3.80
CA HIS A 441 -14.74 10.45 -3.76
C HIS A 441 -14.81 9.81 -5.16
N ASP A 442 -15.81 10.15 -5.97
CA ASP A 442 -15.91 9.67 -7.36
C ASP A 442 -14.69 10.10 -8.22
N ALA A 443 -13.97 11.13 -7.78
CA ALA A 443 -12.74 11.61 -8.40
C ALA A 443 -11.44 11.12 -7.72
N GLY A 444 -11.55 10.26 -6.70
CA GLY A 444 -10.41 9.72 -5.93
C GLY A 444 -9.78 10.72 -4.96
N ILE A 445 -10.51 11.75 -4.54
CA ILE A 445 -10.02 12.82 -3.66
C ILE A 445 -10.63 12.65 -2.26
N ALA A 446 -9.79 12.55 -1.25
CA ALA A 446 -10.22 12.40 0.14
C ALA A 446 -10.69 13.74 0.73
N VAL A 447 -11.58 13.68 1.73
CA VAL A 447 -12.20 14.84 2.37
C VAL A 447 -11.88 14.88 3.85
N MET A 448 -11.17 15.94 4.29
CA MET A 448 -10.70 16.09 5.68
C MET A 448 -11.12 17.46 6.26
N PRO A 449 -12.36 17.57 6.79
CA PRO A 449 -12.86 18.86 7.30
C PRO A 449 -12.18 19.30 8.60
N TYR A 450 -12.06 20.64 8.77
CA TYR A 450 -11.56 21.34 9.95
C TYR A 450 -12.57 22.38 10.46
N THR A 451 -12.55 22.85 11.70
CA THR A 451 -12.08 22.15 12.89
C THR A 451 -13.31 21.56 13.56
N VAL A 452 -13.30 20.28 13.82
CA VAL A 452 -14.47 19.49 14.26
C VAL A 452 -14.25 19.07 15.71
N ASP A 453 -14.86 19.74 16.69
CA ASP A 453 -14.44 19.65 18.09
C ASP A 453 -15.48 19.08 19.06
N SER A 454 -16.65 18.66 18.59
CA SER A 454 -17.68 18.11 19.47
C SER A 454 -18.17 16.73 19.02
N PRO A 455 -18.63 15.87 19.95
CA PRO A 455 -19.16 14.55 19.62
C PRO A 455 -20.29 14.57 18.59
N GLN A 456 -21.15 15.62 18.62
CA GLN A 456 -22.21 15.77 17.64
C GLN A 456 -21.66 16.05 16.23
N GLN A 457 -20.64 16.90 16.13
CA GLN A 457 -19.98 17.23 14.86
C GLN A 457 -19.20 16.02 14.34
N TRP A 458 -18.48 15.30 15.20
CA TRP A 458 -17.78 14.05 14.84
C TRP A 458 -18.74 13.04 14.23
N LYS A 459 -19.86 12.79 14.93
CA LYS A 459 -20.89 11.89 14.40
C LYS A 459 -21.42 12.37 13.05
N THR A 460 -21.72 13.67 12.91
CA THR A 460 -22.26 14.24 11.67
C THR A 460 -21.27 14.05 10.50
N MET A 461 -19.98 14.28 10.72
CA MET A 461 -18.96 14.14 9.68
C MET A 461 -18.68 12.66 9.36
N THR A 462 -18.63 11.80 10.38
CA THR A 462 -18.50 10.34 10.19
C THR A 462 -19.68 9.77 9.41
N ASP A 463 -20.92 10.11 9.77
CA ASP A 463 -22.13 9.65 9.07
C ASP A 463 -22.18 10.19 7.61
N ALA A 464 -21.56 11.33 7.34
CA ALA A 464 -21.46 11.90 6.00
C ALA A 464 -20.39 11.22 5.14
N GLY A 465 -19.52 10.39 5.74
CA GLY A 465 -18.50 9.61 5.04
C GLY A 465 -17.22 10.37 4.74
N VAL A 466 -16.80 11.32 5.60
CA VAL A 466 -15.49 11.98 5.45
C VAL A 466 -14.34 11.03 5.73
N ASP A 467 -13.16 11.30 5.18
CA ASP A 467 -12.00 10.42 5.25
C ASP A 467 -11.07 10.74 6.43
N GLY A 468 -11.11 11.96 6.91
CA GLY A 468 -10.38 12.39 8.09
C GLY A 468 -11.11 13.49 8.84
N ILE A 469 -10.84 13.65 10.13
CA ILE A 469 -11.42 14.68 10.98
C ILE A 469 -10.30 15.46 11.66
N ILE A 470 -10.12 16.72 11.26
CA ILE A 470 -9.16 17.65 11.87
C ILE A 470 -9.79 18.25 13.13
N THR A 471 -9.23 17.94 14.31
CA THR A 471 -9.80 18.28 15.60
C THR A 471 -8.75 18.73 16.63
N ASN A 472 -9.08 19.72 17.46
CA ASN A 472 -8.27 20.08 18.62
C ASN A 472 -8.31 19.00 19.74
N ARG A 473 -9.24 18.04 19.65
CA ARG A 473 -9.56 17.07 20.70
C ARG A 473 -9.27 15.63 20.26
N ALA A 474 -8.11 15.41 19.63
CA ALA A 474 -7.75 14.13 19.02
C ALA A 474 -7.94 12.92 19.96
N GLY A 475 -7.40 12.95 21.17
CA GLY A 475 -7.56 11.84 22.12
C GLY A 475 -9.03 11.58 22.51
N ALA A 476 -9.89 12.64 22.54
CA ALA A 476 -11.32 12.46 22.79
C ALA A 476 -12.04 11.86 21.57
N LEU A 477 -11.63 12.21 20.36
CA LEU A 477 -12.18 11.60 19.13
C LEU A 477 -11.77 10.12 19.02
N VAL A 478 -10.51 9.76 19.32
CA VAL A 478 -10.06 8.37 19.42
C VAL A 478 -10.95 7.58 20.39
N GLY A 479 -11.19 8.12 21.59
CA GLY A 479 -12.08 7.49 22.57
C GLY A 479 -13.52 7.38 22.09
N PHE A 480 -14.03 8.40 21.39
CA PHE A 480 -15.37 8.39 20.80
C PHE A 480 -15.52 7.30 19.72
N GLN A 481 -14.56 7.21 18.82
CA GLN A 481 -14.55 6.18 17.76
C GLN A 481 -14.45 4.77 18.34
N SER A 482 -13.61 4.57 19.36
CA SER A 482 -13.46 3.28 20.05
C SER A 482 -14.74 2.81 20.74
N ALA A 483 -15.63 3.74 21.13
CA ALA A 483 -16.92 3.42 21.76
C ALA A 483 -18.02 3.10 20.74
N ILE A 484 -17.82 3.39 19.45
CA ILE A 484 -18.76 3.06 18.40
C ILE A 484 -18.47 1.61 17.94
N PRO A 485 -19.42 0.68 18.02
CA PRO A 485 -19.23 -0.64 17.42
C PRO A 485 -18.89 -0.46 15.93
N SER A 486 -17.83 -1.10 15.47
CA SER A 486 -17.52 -1.14 14.04
C SER A 486 -18.74 -1.69 13.30
N ALA A 487 -19.19 -1.00 12.26
CA ALA A 487 -20.21 -1.57 11.39
C ALA A 487 -19.67 -2.91 10.85
N PRO A 488 -20.51 -3.94 10.73
CA PRO A 488 -20.06 -5.19 10.12
C PRO A 488 -19.51 -4.86 8.73
N ALA A 489 -18.30 -5.34 8.45
CA ALA A 489 -17.68 -5.16 7.15
C ALA A 489 -18.68 -5.58 6.05
N PRO A 490 -18.79 -4.84 4.95
CA PRO A 490 -19.61 -5.27 3.84
C PRO A 490 -19.23 -6.68 3.42
N PRO A 491 -20.20 -7.54 3.09
CA PRO A 491 -19.91 -8.90 2.69
C PRO A 491 -19.02 -8.89 1.44
N ALA A 492 -17.99 -9.71 1.46
CA ALA A 492 -17.07 -9.85 0.34
C ALA A 492 -17.81 -10.19 -0.96
N PRO A 493 -17.41 -9.63 -2.10
CA PRO A 493 -17.90 -10.08 -3.38
C PRO A 493 -17.67 -11.57 -3.57
N THR A 494 -18.54 -12.20 -4.36
CA THR A 494 -18.35 -13.57 -4.80
C THR A 494 -18.45 -13.61 -6.33
N VAL A 495 -17.66 -14.46 -6.96
CA VAL A 495 -17.74 -14.71 -8.39
C VAL A 495 -17.46 -16.18 -8.66
N SER A 496 -18.20 -16.77 -9.57
CA SER A 496 -17.98 -18.15 -10.01
C SER A 496 -18.49 -18.35 -11.43
N PHE A 497 -17.81 -19.18 -12.19
CA PHE A 497 -18.31 -19.63 -13.47
C PHE A 497 -19.26 -20.80 -13.29
N ARG A 498 -20.29 -20.85 -14.15
CA ARG A 498 -21.25 -21.94 -14.24
C ARG A 498 -21.22 -22.56 -15.62
N GLY A 499 -21.47 -23.83 -15.71
CA GLY A 499 -21.52 -24.55 -16.98
C GLY A 499 -20.42 -25.60 -17.09
N LYS A 500 -20.21 -26.12 -18.32
CA LYS A 500 -19.31 -27.24 -18.57
C LYS A 500 -18.00 -26.81 -19.24
N LEU A 501 -17.58 -25.58 -19.09
CA LEU A 501 -16.35 -25.09 -19.73
C LEU A 501 -15.09 -25.48 -18.95
N GLU A 502 -15.19 -25.55 -17.61
CA GLU A 502 -14.06 -25.98 -16.76
C GLU A 502 -13.56 -27.37 -17.16
N GLY A 503 -12.28 -27.47 -17.49
CA GLY A 503 -11.65 -28.73 -17.94
C GLY A 503 -12.14 -29.25 -19.29
N ALA A 504 -12.98 -28.50 -20.01
CA ALA A 504 -13.53 -28.93 -21.29
C ALA A 504 -12.47 -29.01 -22.39
N THR A 505 -12.67 -29.91 -23.34
CA THR A 505 -11.95 -29.92 -24.62
C THR A 505 -12.92 -29.55 -25.73
N LEU A 506 -12.71 -28.37 -26.33
CA LEU A 506 -13.51 -27.86 -27.43
C LEU A 506 -12.91 -28.27 -28.76
N GLY A 507 -13.75 -28.73 -29.67
CA GLY A 507 -13.42 -28.93 -31.08
C GLY A 507 -13.69 -27.68 -31.93
N ARG A 508 -13.14 -27.60 -33.14
CA ARG A 508 -13.51 -26.54 -34.07
C ARG A 508 -15.00 -26.61 -34.40
N GLY A 509 -15.64 -25.46 -34.35
CA GLY A 509 -17.10 -25.34 -34.48
C GLY A 509 -17.85 -25.26 -33.13
N ASP A 510 -17.21 -25.62 -32.04
CA ASP A 510 -17.82 -25.47 -30.73
C ASP A 510 -17.88 -23.96 -30.32
N ALA A 511 -19.02 -23.57 -29.82
CA ALA A 511 -19.24 -22.26 -29.20
C ALA A 511 -19.94 -22.47 -27.87
N VAL A 512 -19.37 -21.95 -26.79
CA VAL A 512 -19.90 -22.12 -25.43
C VAL A 512 -20.05 -20.76 -24.76
N VAL A 513 -21.26 -20.45 -24.32
CA VAL A 513 -21.51 -19.25 -23.49
C VAL A 513 -21.27 -19.63 -22.04
N PRO A 514 -20.20 -19.11 -21.38
CA PRO A 514 -19.96 -19.36 -19.98
C PRO A 514 -21.00 -18.62 -19.14
N GLY A 515 -21.63 -19.33 -18.20
CA GLY A 515 -22.46 -18.69 -17.21
C GLY A 515 -21.62 -18.06 -16.12
N LEU A 516 -21.94 -16.84 -15.71
CA LEU A 516 -21.33 -16.15 -14.56
C LEU A 516 -22.35 -16.04 -13.42
N SER A 517 -21.86 -16.12 -12.20
CA SER A 517 -22.64 -15.85 -10.99
C SER A 517 -21.81 -14.97 -10.08
N THR A 518 -22.36 -13.81 -9.74
CA THR A 518 -21.76 -12.85 -8.82
C THR A 518 -22.68 -12.60 -7.63
N GLY A 519 -22.12 -12.23 -6.50
CA GLY A 519 -22.85 -11.76 -5.32
C GLY A 519 -22.06 -10.65 -4.64
N ASN A 520 -22.76 -9.66 -4.07
CA ASN A 520 -22.16 -8.51 -3.39
C ASN A 520 -21.17 -7.71 -4.26
N ALA A 521 -21.27 -7.78 -5.58
CA ALA A 521 -20.42 -7.11 -6.52
C ALA A 521 -21.11 -5.88 -7.11
N GLU A 522 -20.39 -4.77 -7.23
CA GLU A 522 -20.84 -3.55 -7.93
C GLU A 522 -20.32 -3.52 -9.37
N SER A 523 -19.20 -4.20 -9.62
CA SER A 523 -18.63 -4.33 -10.96
C SER A 523 -18.02 -5.71 -11.17
N THR A 524 -17.93 -6.12 -12.44
CA THR A 524 -17.28 -7.38 -12.82
C THR A 524 -16.51 -7.18 -14.12
N VAL A 525 -15.26 -7.62 -14.12
CA VAL A 525 -14.39 -7.63 -15.30
C VAL A 525 -14.12 -9.07 -15.68
N ILE A 526 -14.36 -9.42 -16.96
CA ILE A 526 -14.09 -10.76 -17.49
C ILE A 526 -12.98 -10.67 -18.54
N THR A 527 -12.06 -11.62 -18.51
CA THR A 527 -10.99 -11.71 -19.51
C THR A 527 -10.85 -13.15 -20.03
N LEU A 528 -10.59 -13.26 -21.32
CA LEU A 528 -10.20 -14.52 -21.98
C LEU A 528 -8.74 -14.37 -22.44
N ASP A 529 -7.86 -15.20 -21.89
CA ASP A 529 -6.40 -15.10 -22.11
C ASP A 529 -5.84 -13.70 -21.87
N GLY A 530 -6.34 -13.04 -20.81
CA GLY A 530 -5.97 -11.68 -20.43
C GLY A 530 -6.56 -10.56 -21.29
N LYS A 531 -7.38 -10.87 -22.30
CA LYS A 531 -8.07 -9.88 -23.13
C LYS A 531 -9.51 -9.66 -22.65
N PRO A 532 -10.05 -8.44 -22.76
CA PRO A 532 -11.43 -8.19 -22.37
C PRO A 532 -12.42 -9.15 -23.05
N PHE A 533 -13.35 -9.68 -22.27
CA PHE A 533 -14.41 -10.58 -22.70
C PHE A 533 -15.74 -10.11 -22.09
N ALA A 534 -16.82 -10.05 -22.87
CA ALA A 534 -18.08 -9.55 -22.37
C ALA A 534 -18.94 -10.70 -21.78
N GLU A 535 -19.71 -10.39 -20.74
CA GLU A 535 -20.68 -11.32 -20.19
C GLU A 535 -21.76 -11.63 -21.25
N GLY A 536 -22.01 -12.91 -21.44
CA GLY A 536 -22.95 -13.39 -22.46
C GLY A 536 -22.32 -13.68 -23.83
N ASP A 537 -21.07 -13.30 -24.07
CA ASP A 537 -20.35 -13.69 -25.26
C ASP A 537 -20.07 -15.20 -25.27
N ALA A 538 -19.96 -15.77 -26.47
CA ALA A 538 -19.57 -17.16 -26.64
C ALA A 538 -18.04 -17.29 -26.72
N VAL A 539 -17.49 -18.27 -26.04
CA VAL A 539 -16.13 -18.76 -26.27
C VAL A 539 -16.17 -19.56 -27.57
N GLU A 540 -15.64 -18.96 -28.62
CA GLU A 540 -15.67 -19.53 -29.98
C GLU A 540 -14.37 -20.26 -30.30
N ALA A 541 -14.39 -21.58 -30.33
CA ALA A 541 -13.19 -22.37 -30.59
C ALA A 541 -12.53 -22.07 -31.97
N ASN A 542 -13.30 -21.60 -32.96
CA ASN A 542 -12.78 -21.19 -34.26
C ASN A 542 -11.89 -19.94 -34.24
N ALA A 543 -12.09 -19.06 -33.24
CA ALA A 543 -11.34 -17.80 -33.08
C ALA A 543 -10.05 -17.98 -32.23
N MET A 544 -9.83 -19.17 -31.67
CA MET A 544 -8.78 -19.44 -30.69
C MET A 544 -7.71 -20.36 -31.26
N THR A 545 -6.47 -20.31 -30.79
CA THR A 545 -5.42 -21.26 -31.16
C THR A 545 -5.66 -22.63 -30.50
N ALA A 546 -5.06 -23.68 -31.01
CA ALA A 546 -5.07 -24.97 -30.30
C ALA A 546 -4.18 -24.88 -29.05
N GLY A 547 -4.65 -25.46 -27.96
CA GLY A 547 -3.95 -25.45 -26.68
C GLY A 547 -4.84 -25.05 -25.51
N PRO A 548 -4.27 -24.87 -24.32
CA PRO A 548 -4.98 -24.42 -23.12
C PRO A 548 -5.33 -22.94 -23.19
N HIS A 549 -6.48 -22.60 -22.65
CA HIS A 549 -7.02 -21.24 -22.54
C HIS A 549 -7.58 -21.01 -21.16
N THR A 550 -7.57 -19.74 -20.70
CA THR A 550 -8.06 -19.35 -19.39
C THR A 550 -9.10 -18.26 -19.52
N LEU A 551 -10.25 -18.49 -18.93
CA LEU A 551 -11.29 -17.47 -18.74
C LEU A 551 -11.30 -17.06 -17.26
N SER A 552 -11.12 -15.77 -16.97
CA SER A 552 -11.06 -15.22 -15.63
C SER A 552 -12.12 -14.16 -15.44
N ALA A 553 -12.68 -14.04 -14.24
CA ALA A 553 -13.59 -12.98 -13.85
C ALA A 553 -13.18 -12.41 -12.50
N THR A 554 -13.13 -11.08 -12.38
CA THR A 554 -12.91 -10.36 -11.13
C THR A 554 -14.15 -9.54 -10.82
N ALA A 555 -14.75 -9.78 -9.66
CA ALA A 555 -15.89 -9.04 -9.13
C ALA A 555 -15.39 -8.12 -8.01
N SER A 556 -15.71 -6.83 -8.09
CA SER A 556 -15.34 -5.82 -7.11
C SER A 556 -16.58 -5.20 -6.48
N GLY A 557 -16.51 -4.89 -5.18
CA GLY A 557 -17.60 -4.26 -4.41
C GLY A 557 -17.09 -3.70 -3.09
N PRO A 558 -17.97 -3.11 -2.25
CA PRO A 558 -17.56 -2.49 -0.99
C PRO A 558 -16.84 -3.44 -0.03
N GLY A 559 -17.07 -4.76 -0.13
CA GLY A 559 -16.39 -5.79 0.66
C GLY A 559 -15.06 -6.27 0.05
N GLY A 560 -14.50 -5.59 -0.96
CA GLY A 560 -13.24 -5.97 -1.61
C GLY A 560 -13.44 -6.57 -3.00
N GLU A 561 -12.58 -7.50 -3.38
CA GLU A 561 -12.60 -8.17 -4.68
C GLU A 561 -12.62 -9.69 -4.52
N ALA A 562 -13.21 -10.37 -5.51
CA ALA A 562 -13.13 -11.82 -5.67
C ALA A 562 -12.81 -12.16 -7.12
N THR A 563 -11.97 -13.17 -7.33
CA THR A 563 -11.59 -13.64 -8.66
C THR A 563 -11.91 -15.12 -8.81
N ALA A 564 -12.42 -15.50 -9.97
CA ALA A 564 -12.57 -16.90 -10.37
C ALA A 564 -11.95 -17.09 -11.73
N SER A 565 -11.30 -18.25 -11.95
CA SER A 565 -10.72 -18.63 -13.23
C SER A 565 -11.09 -20.07 -13.56
N ILE A 566 -11.35 -20.33 -14.83
CA ILE A 566 -11.55 -21.66 -15.36
C ILE A 566 -10.63 -21.90 -16.55
N THR A 567 -10.19 -23.13 -16.72
CA THR A 567 -9.34 -23.52 -17.84
C THR A 567 -10.05 -24.51 -18.76
N PHE A 568 -9.78 -24.42 -20.04
CA PHE A 568 -10.28 -25.35 -21.05
C PHE A 568 -9.25 -25.48 -22.17
N THR A 569 -9.41 -26.48 -23.04
CA THR A 569 -8.46 -26.74 -24.14
C THR A 569 -9.19 -26.69 -25.47
N VAL A 570 -8.62 -26.03 -26.44
CA VAL A 570 -9.05 -26.14 -27.86
C VAL A 570 -8.20 -27.17 -28.56
N ARG A 571 -8.84 -28.18 -29.16
CA ARG A 571 -8.16 -29.30 -29.80
C ARG A 571 -8.08 -29.10 -31.31
N ALA A 572 -6.86 -29.19 -31.83
CA ALA A 572 -6.62 -29.31 -33.26
C ALA A 572 -7.08 -30.68 -33.80
N SER A 573 -7.66 -30.70 -34.99
CA SER A 573 -8.01 -31.91 -35.70
C SER A 573 -8.04 -31.68 -37.22
N LYS A 574 -7.83 -32.73 -38.01
CA LYS A 574 -7.97 -32.67 -39.48
C LYS A 574 -9.35 -32.17 -39.89
N ALA A 575 -10.41 -32.69 -39.26
CA ALA A 575 -11.80 -32.23 -39.48
C ALA A 575 -11.98 -30.76 -39.11
N GLY A 576 -11.33 -30.31 -38.04
CA GLY A 576 -11.35 -28.90 -37.61
C GLY A 576 -10.71 -27.98 -38.65
N LEU A 577 -9.60 -28.35 -39.25
CA LEU A 577 -8.97 -27.58 -40.32
C LEU A 577 -9.90 -27.41 -41.54
N TYR A 578 -10.66 -28.45 -41.90
CA TYR A 578 -11.69 -28.30 -42.94
C TYR A 578 -12.77 -27.32 -42.54
N ALA A 579 -13.24 -27.38 -41.30
CA ALA A 579 -14.26 -26.48 -40.81
C ALA A 579 -13.79 -25.01 -40.84
N LEU A 580 -12.53 -24.72 -40.51
CA LEU A 580 -11.96 -23.39 -40.59
C LEU A 580 -11.88 -22.84 -42.01
N LEU A 581 -11.71 -23.67 -43.02
CA LEU A 581 -11.58 -23.25 -44.41
C LEU A 581 -12.91 -22.93 -45.10
N VAL A 582 -14.06 -23.24 -44.49
CA VAL A 582 -15.38 -22.83 -44.98
C VAL A 582 -15.83 -21.50 -44.42
N ALA A 583 -15.03 -20.84 -43.56
CA ALA A 583 -15.32 -19.53 -43.02
C ALA A 583 -15.37 -18.45 -44.11
N ASP A 584 -16.14 -17.40 -43.88
CA ASP A 584 -16.22 -16.26 -44.77
C ASP A 584 -14.85 -15.56 -44.93
N GLY A 585 -14.60 -15.04 -46.13
CA GLY A 585 -13.37 -14.30 -46.46
C GLY A 585 -12.16 -15.19 -46.86
N VAL A 586 -12.32 -16.49 -47.00
CA VAL A 586 -11.27 -17.37 -47.53
C VAL A 586 -11.34 -17.44 -49.07
N ASP A 587 -10.28 -16.96 -49.71
CA ASP A 587 -10.16 -17.04 -51.19
C ASP A 587 -10.18 -18.48 -51.70
N ALA A 588 -10.89 -18.75 -52.76
CA ALA A 588 -11.05 -20.11 -53.27
C ALA A 588 -9.71 -20.80 -53.65
N LYS A 589 -8.75 -20.04 -54.25
CA LYS A 589 -7.44 -20.61 -54.63
C LYS A 589 -6.58 -20.94 -53.41
N VAL A 590 -6.63 -20.09 -52.37
CA VAL A 590 -5.95 -20.32 -51.10
C VAL A 590 -6.55 -21.53 -50.40
N ARG A 591 -7.87 -21.61 -50.34
CA ARG A 591 -8.59 -22.77 -49.80
C ARG A 591 -8.24 -24.06 -50.50
N ASP A 592 -8.30 -24.12 -51.84
CA ASP A 592 -8.01 -25.33 -52.62
C ASP A 592 -6.55 -25.79 -52.45
N LYS A 593 -5.64 -24.84 -52.27
CA LYS A 593 -4.23 -25.14 -52.00
C LYS A 593 -4.03 -25.73 -50.61
N LEU A 594 -4.63 -25.13 -49.59
CA LEU A 594 -4.58 -25.63 -48.20
C LEU A 594 -5.24 -27.00 -48.09
N LEU A 595 -6.37 -27.24 -48.74
CA LEU A 595 -7.03 -28.54 -48.77
C LEU A 595 -6.11 -29.64 -49.30
N LYS A 596 -5.35 -29.41 -50.40
CA LYS A 596 -4.37 -30.38 -50.93
C LYS A 596 -3.30 -30.75 -49.91
N TYR A 597 -2.83 -29.78 -49.11
CA TYR A 597 -1.85 -30.08 -48.07
C TYR A 597 -2.47 -30.84 -46.90
N ILE A 598 -3.68 -30.46 -46.45
CA ILE A 598 -4.43 -31.12 -45.38
C ILE A 598 -4.79 -32.55 -45.74
N ASP A 599 -5.26 -32.78 -46.98
CA ASP A 599 -5.58 -34.12 -47.49
C ASP A 599 -4.36 -35.07 -47.48
N ALA A 600 -3.22 -34.52 -47.86
CA ALA A 600 -1.93 -35.25 -47.89
C ALA A 600 -1.23 -35.28 -46.53
N GLU A 601 -1.85 -34.73 -45.46
CA GLU A 601 -1.31 -34.63 -44.09
C GLU A 601 0.05 -33.92 -44.01
N ARG A 602 0.26 -32.96 -44.91
CA ARG A 602 1.48 -32.16 -45.00
C ARG A 602 1.37 -30.94 -44.07
N TRP A 603 1.45 -31.21 -42.78
CA TRP A 603 1.11 -30.22 -41.73
C TRP A 603 2.04 -29.01 -41.74
N GLN A 604 3.34 -29.21 -41.96
CA GLN A 604 4.32 -28.11 -42.01
C GLN A 604 4.05 -27.17 -43.19
N GLU A 605 3.72 -27.73 -44.35
CA GLU A 605 3.37 -26.95 -45.54
C GLU A 605 1.98 -26.29 -45.39
N THR A 606 1.05 -26.94 -44.69
CA THR A 606 -0.23 -26.33 -44.35
C THR A 606 -0.01 -25.07 -43.51
N ALA A 607 0.83 -25.15 -42.48
CA ALA A 607 1.15 -24.01 -41.64
C ALA A 607 1.83 -22.88 -42.42
N ALA A 608 2.86 -23.22 -43.23
CA ALA A 608 3.61 -22.23 -44.00
C ALA A 608 2.72 -21.53 -45.06
N GLU A 609 1.82 -22.29 -45.72
CA GLU A 609 0.87 -21.69 -46.68
C GLU A 609 -0.16 -20.78 -46.02
N ALA A 610 -0.69 -21.15 -44.85
CA ALA A 610 -1.62 -20.33 -44.10
C ALA A 610 -0.97 -18.99 -43.73
N GLU A 611 0.27 -19.01 -43.23
CA GLU A 611 1.03 -17.80 -42.91
C GLU A 611 1.32 -16.92 -44.13
N ALA A 612 1.68 -17.52 -45.24
CA ALA A 612 1.95 -16.81 -46.52
C ALA A 612 0.70 -16.14 -47.12
N ALA A 613 -0.47 -16.74 -46.89
CA ALA A 613 -1.77 -16.25 -47.35
C ALA A 613 -2.42 -15.22 -46.40
N ALA A 614 -1.85 -15.03 -45.21
CA ALA A 614 -2.39 -14.09 -44.20
C ALA A 614 -2.56 -12.67 -44.76
N GLY A 615 -3.79 -12.14 -44.69
CA GLY A 615 -4.15 -10.86 -45.28
C GLY A 615 -4.16 -10.78 -46.80
N LYS A 616 -3.93 -11.93 -47.53
CA LYS A 616 -3.85 -12.04 -48.99
C LYS A 616 -4.79 -13.11 -49.54
N GLY A 617 -6.00 -13.17 -49.06
CA GLY A 617 -6.98 -14.21 -49.41
C GLY A 617 -7.30 -15.19 -48.26
N LEU A 618 -6.63 -15.01 -47.11
CA LEU A 618 -6.95 -15.66 -45.83
C LEU A 618 -6.94 -14.61 -44.75
N PRO A 619 -8.04 -14.40 -43.96
CA PRO A 619 -8.04 -13.46 -42.84
C PRO A 619 -6.87 -13.74 -41.90
N ALA A 620 -6.14 -12.71 -41.44
CA ALA A 620 -4.89 -12.89 -40.71
C ALA A 620 -5.09 -13.66 -39.38
N GLY A 621 -6.18 -13.43 -38.66
CA GLY A 621 -6.52 -14.20 -37.46
C GLY A 621 -6.76 -15.68 -37.76
N LEU A 622 -7.51 -15.98 -38.81
CA LEU A 622 -7.80 -17.34 -39.23
C LEU A 622 -6.54 -18.07 -39.74
N ALA A 623 -5.65 -17.36 -40.43
CA ALA A 623 -4.36 -17.88 -40.87
C ALA A 623 -3.50 -18.32 -39.68
N ALA A 624 -3.45 -17.53 -38.63
CA ALA A 624 -2.72 -17.87 -37.39
C ALA A 624 -3.28 -19.13 -36.73
N VAL A 625 -4.62 -19.24 -36.64
CA VAL A 625 -5.29 -20.41 -36.06
C VAL A 625 -4.97 -21.69 -36.90
N ILE A 626 -5.11 -21.63 -38.21
CA ILE A 626 -4.81 -22.76 -39.11
C ILE A 626 -3.34 -23.18 -38.99
N ALA A 627 -2.41 -22.22 -38.94
CA ALA A 627 -0.99 -22.50 -38.81
C ALA A 627 -0.64 -23.21 -37.49
N VAL A 628 -1.22 -22.76 -36.37
CA VAL A 628 -1.03 -23.39 -35.05
C VAL A 628 -1.63 -24.80 -35.03
N ASP A 629 -2.87 -24.96 -35.52
CA ASP A 629 -3.52 -26.27 -35.58
C ASP A 629 -2.73 -27.28 -36.43
N ALA A 630 -2.24 -26.84 -37.59
CA ALA A 630 -1.43 -27.70 -38.47
C ALA A 630 -0.11 -28.13 -37.77
N ARG A 631 0.54 -27.22 -37.05
CA ARG A 631 1.74 -27.56 -36.26
C ARG A 631 1.42 -28.52 -35.11
N ALA A 632 0.30 -28.32 -34.43
CA ALA A 632 -0.13 -29.23 -33.36
C ALA A 632 -0.46 -30.65 -33.88
N LEU A 633 -0.83 -30.80 -35.16
CA LEU A 633 -1.05 -32.08 -35.79
C LEU A 633 0.23 -32.72 -36.35
N ALA A 634 1.29 -31.93 -36.50
CA ALA A 634 2.60 -32.43 -36.95
C ALA A 634 3.39 -33.11 -35.81
N GLY A 635 3.00 -32.99 -34.55
CA GLY A 635 3.60 -33.51 -33.33
C GLY A 635 4.51 -32.49 -32.70
#